data_fd7e5a76def7f4c75db239d3ae275086
#
_entry.id   fd7e5a76def7f4c75db239d3ae275086
#
_cell.length_a   1.000
_cell.length_b   1.000
_cell.length_c   1.000
_cell.angle_alpha   90.00
_cell.angle_beta   90.00
_cell.angle_gamma   90.00
#
_symmetry.space_group_name_H-M   'P 1'
#
loop_
_entity.id
_entity.type
_entity.pdbx_description
1 polymer ?
#
loop_
_entity_poly.entity_id
_entity_poly.type
_entity_poly.pdbx_seq_one_letter_code
_entity_poly.pdbx_strand_id
1 'polypeptide(L)'
;MKKLTYLLCALLFLAGCAHQQQAPMKQLETDDFRSWAQTPPMGWNSWDCYGPTVVESEVKEHADYMAANLKEYGWEYIVVDIRWFVANDHAGGYNQTDPIYSIDEYGRYTPALNRFPSAADGKGFGPLADYVHSKGLKFGIHIMRGIPKASVEKDCPIFGSEYSAADVYSEDTLCDWLHDNYTVDASKPGAQDYYNSIIDLYASWGVDFIKVDDLSRPYHKDEIEMIRKAIDRCGRPIVLSSSPGRTPVAEAEHISQNANMWRMVDDVWDIWEDLTTLMDVAEGWYPYIGDGTWPDCDMIPLGHISIRGERGAERMTRLTPDEQRCLMTFFCIMRSPLMFGGDLPTLDDFTKSLLTDPDLLYIHRYGSNVRQLEHTESLLKVASDTPKGTWIATFDLDAHKCSLELQ
;
A
#
# COMPACT_ATOMS: atom_id res chain seq x y z
N MET A 1 -30.57 -42.19 69.41
CA MET A 1 -29.77 -40.99 69.28
C MET A 1 -28.77 -41.25 68.15
N LYS A 2 -29.05 -40.73 66.92
CA LYS A 2 -28.22 -40.94 65.71
C LYS A 2 -27.55 -39.63 65.39
N LYS A 3 -26.23 -39.61 65.39
CA LYS A 3 -25.41 -38.46 64.95
C LYS A 3 -25.34 -38.45 63.43
N LEU A 4 -25.75 -37.34 62.83
CA LEU A 4 -25.69 -37.12 61.41
C LEU A 4 -24.41 -36.29 61.11
N THR A 5 -23.50 -36.91 60.39
CA THR A 5 -22.21 -36.26 59.97
C THR A 5 -22.42 -35.64 58.57
N TYR A 6 -22.33 -34.34 58.47
CA TYR A 6 -22.32 -33.62 57.16
C TYR A 6 -20.94 -33.67 56.56
N LEU A 7 -20.83 -34.28 55.38
CA LEU A 7 -19.64 -34.27 54.53
C LEU A 7 -19.74 -33.06 53.57
N LEU A 8 -18.86 -32.09 53.74
CA LEU A 8 -18.79 -30.90 52.87
C LEU A 8 -17.84 -31.24 51.70
N CYS A 9 -18.39 -31.47 50.49
CA CYS A 9 -17.59 -31.57 49.26
C CYS A 9 -17.30 -30.19 48.75
N ALA A 10 -16.04 -29.73 48.87
CA ALA A 10 -15.53 -28.56 48.17
C ALA A 10 -15.16 -28.94 46.74
N LEU A 11 -15.94 -28.49 45.77
CA LEU A 11 -15.62 -28.56 44.34
C LEU A 11 -14.71 -27.40 44.01
N LEU A 12 -13.42 -27.68 43.81
CA LEU A 12 -12.44 -26.79 43.20
C LEU A 12 -12.69 -26.77 41.68
N PHE A 13 -13.25 -25.68 41.19
CA PHE A 13 -13.23 -25.37 39.76
C PHE A 13 -11.82 -24.89 39.37
N LEU A 14 -11.03 -25.78 38.79
CA LEU A 14 -9.84 -25.41 38.02
C LEU A 14 -10.32 -24.89 36.67
N ALA A 15 -10.41 -23.58 36.53
CA ALA A 15 -10.50 -22.92 35.22
C ALA A 15 -9.16 -23.09 34.52
N GLY A 16 -9.03 -24.14 33.70
CA GLY A 16 -7.92 -24.31 32.77
C GLY A 16 -8.09 -23.29 31.64
N CYS A 17 -7.25 -22.25 31.60
CA CYS A 17 -7.04 -21.49 30.39
C CYS A 17 -6.50 -22.44 29.31
N ALA A 18 -7.40 -22.91 28.44
CA ALA A 18 -6.97 -23.58 27.21
C ALA A 18 -6.35 -22.52 26.31
N HIS A 19 -5.03 -22.48 26.28
CA HIS A 19 -4.30 -21.87 25.18
C HIS A 19 -4.74 -22.62 23.91
N GLN A 20 -5.57 -21.99 23.09
CA GLN A 20 -5.79 -22.45 21.73
C GLN A 20 -4.48 -22.24 20.97
N GLN A 21 -3.65 -23.26 20.92
CA GLN A 21 -2.59 -23.35 19.92
C GLN A 21 -3.28 -23.33 18.55
N GLN A 22 -3.17 -22.22 17.84
CA GLN A 22 -3.48 -22.21 16.42
C GLN A 22 -2.60 -23.27 15.75
N ALA A 23 -3.24 -24.16 14.98
CA ALA A 23 -2.51 -25.12 14.16
C ALA A 23 -1.53 -24.35 13.26
N PRO A 24 -0.29 -24.87 13.05
CA PRO A 24 0.66 -24.22 12.16
C PRO A 24 -0.01 -24.06 10.80
N MET A 25 -0.07 -22.82 10.29
CA MET A 25 -0.54 -22.54 8.94
C MET A 25 0.29 -23.39 7.99
N LYS A 26 -0.40 -24.10 7.10
CA LYS A 26 0.23 -24.93 6.09
C LYS A 26 1.10 -23.99 5.25
N GLN A 27 2.42 -24.17 5.30
CA GLN A 27 3.34 -23.48 4.42
C GLN A 27 2.87 -23.75 2.99
N LEU A 28 2.36 -22.74 2.30
CA LEU A 28 2.12 -22.84 0.87
C LEU A 28 3.50 -23.17 0.26
N GLU A 29 3.56 -24.14 -0.66
CA GLU A 29 4.69 -24.18 -1.59
C GLU A 29 4.69 -22.77 -2.20
N THR A 30 5.72 -21.98 -1.89
CA THR A 30 5.77 -20.57 -2.18
C THR A 30 5.80 -20.41 -3.69
N ASP A 31 4.63 -20.18 -4.29
CA ASP A 31 4.60 -19.54 -5.59
C ASP A 31 5.46 -18.28 -5.47
N ASP A 32 6.40 -18.11 -6.38
CA ASP A 32 7.25 -16.91 -6.43
C ASP A 32 6.31 -15.69 -6.31
N PHE A 33 6.57 -14.80 -5.35
CA PHE A 33 5.73 -13.64 -5.06
C PHE A 33 5.41 -12.82 -6.32
N ARG A 34 6.22 -12.92 -7.35
CA ARG A 34 6.01 -12.31 -8.66
C ARG A 34 4.73 -12.80 -9.34
N SER A 35 4.28 -14.03 -9.04
CA SER A 35 3.02 -14.56 -9.54
C SER A 35 1.79 -13.82 -9.00
N TRP A 36 1.92 -13.08 -7.91
CA TRP A 36 0.82 -12.37 -7.25
C TRP A 36 0.47 -11.05 -7.95
N ALA A 37 1.38 -10.51 -8.78
CA ALA A 37 1.21 -9.29 -9.55
C ALA A 37 1.72 -9.45 -10.99
N GLN A 38 1.26 -10.47 -11.72
CA GLN A 38 1.70 -10.76 -13.11
C GLN A 38 1.42 -9.62 -14.09
N THR A 39 0.43 -8.80 -13.81
CA THR A 39 0.20 -7.51 -14.44
C THR A 39 0.35 -6.40 -13.38
N PRO A 40 0.71 -5.17 -13.78
CA PRO A 40 0.83 -4.10 -12.80
C PRO A 40 -0.48 -3.93 -12.02
N PRO A 41 -0.43 -3.82 -10.68
CA PRO A 41 -1.62 -3.62 -9.86
C PRO A 41 -2.41 -2.37 -10.26
N MET A 42 -3.74 -2.46 -10.23
CA MET A 42 -4.65 -1.34 -10.49
C MET A 42 -5.64 -1.22 -9.34
N GLY A 43 -5.77 -0.02 -8.77
CA GLY A 43 -6.62 0.18 -7.61
C GLY A 43 -6.89 1.64 -7.27
N TRP A 44 -7.49 1.85 -6.11
CA TRP A 44 -7.72 3.13 -5.49
C TRP A 44 -6.96 3.20 -4.15
N ASN A 45 -6.40 4.38 -3.85
CA ASN A 45 -5.76 4.67 -2.58
C ASN A 45 -6.38 5.94 -1.97
N SER A 46 -6.62 5.95 -0.68
CA SER A 46 -7.38 6.99 0.01
C SER A 46 -6.62 8.30 0.24
N TRP A 47 -5.30 8.35 -0.01
CA TRP A 47 -4.45 9.47 0.43
C TRP A 47 -4.79 10.81 -0.23
N ASP A 48 -4.85 10.85 -1.56
CA ASP A 48 -5.03 12.12 -2.28
C ASP A 48 -6.38 12.77 -2.01
N CYS A 49 -7.41 11.96 -1.66
CA CYS A 49 -8.72 12.46 -1.26
C CYS A 49 -8.78 12.89 0.20
N TYR A 50 -8.33 12.01 1.10
CA TYR A 50 -8.70 12.10 2.52
C TYR A 50 -7.50 12.26 3.45
N GLY A 51 -6.27 12.20 2.94
CA GLY A 51 -5.07 12.19 3.77
C GLY A 51 -5.20 11.14 4.89
N PRO A 52 -4.85 11.50 6.14
CA PRO A 52 -4.88 10.55 7.25
C PRO A 52 -6.28 10.31 7.84
N THR A 53 -7.37 10.77 7.20
CA THR A 53 -8.69 10.87 7.84
C THR A 53 -9.79 10.00 7.24
N VAL A 54 -9.49 9.16 6.24
CA VAL A 54 -10.48 8.27 5.62
C VAL A 54 -11.26 7.45 6.65
N VAL A 55 -12.56 7.22 6.42
CA VAL A 55 -13.42 6.42 7.29
C VAL A 55 -14.03 5.23 6.55
N GLU A 56 -14.53 4.26 7.30
CA GLU A 56 -15.04 2.98 6.77
C GLU A 56 -16.14 3.15 5.72
N SER A 57 -17.05 4.11 5.90
CA SER A 57 -18.14 4.36 4.93
C SER A 57 -17.60 4.82 3.57
N GLU A 58 -16.61 5.71 3.58
CA GLU A 58 -15.97 6.21 2.36
C GLU A 58 -15.25 5.07 1.62
N VAL A 59 -14.50 4.22 2.34
CA VAL A 59 -13.86 3.03 1.74
C VAL A 59 -14.89 2.13 1.07
N LYS A 60 -16.05 1.91 1.70
CA LYS A 60 -17.14 1.10 1.12
C LYS A 60 -17.75 1.75 -0.13
N GLU A 61 -17.96 3.05 -0.13
CA GLU A 61 -18.47 3.79 -1.29
C GLU A 61 -17.53 3.68 -2.50
N HIS A 62 -16.20 3.78 -2.27
CA HIS A 62 -15.20 3.59 -3.31
C HIS A 62 -15.19 2.15 -3.82
N ALA A 63 -15.30 1.16 -2.94
CA ALA A 63 -15.39 -0.25 -3.33
C ALA A 63 -16.65 -0.53 -4.16
N ASP A 64 -17.79 0.04 -3.80
CA ASP A 64 -19.03 -0.11 -4.53
C ASP A 64 -18.93 0.51 -5.93
N TYR A 65 -18.38 1.72 -6.04
CA TYR A 65 -18.16 2.37 -7.32
C TYR A 65 -17.22 1.58 -8.22
N MET A 66 -16.06 1.18 -7.69
CA MET A 66 -15.07 0.39 -8.45
C MET A 66 -15.66 -0.92 -8.95
N ALA A 67 -16.38 -1.65 -8.10
CA ALA A 67 -17.01 -2.91 -8.48
C ALA A 67 -18.03 -2.75 -9.62
N ALA A 68 -18.80 -1.65 -9.58
CA ALA A 68 -19.85 -1.38 -10.56
C ALA A 68 -19.35 -0.80 -11.90
N ASN A 69 -18.22 -0.06 -11.88
CA ASN A 69 -17.83 0.77 -13.01
C ASN A 69 -16.42 0.49 -13.57
N LEU A 70 -15.48 -0.04 -12.78
CA LEU A 70 -14.08 -0.12 -13.16
C LEU A 70 -13.51 -1.55 -13.11
N LYS A 71 -14.12 -2.45 -12.36
CA LYS A 71 -13.64 -3.83 -12.19
C LYS A 71 -13.47 -4.59 -13.51
N GLU A 72 -14.39 -4.42 -14.46
CA GLU A 72 -14.32 -5.09 -15.78
C GLU A 72 -13.09 -4.66 -16.60
N TYR A 73 -12.51 -3.49 -16.26
CA TYR A 73 -11.30 -2.95 -16.87
C TYR A 73 -10.00 -3.38 -16.16
N GLY A 74 -10.11 -4.13 -15.04
CA GLY A 74 -8.97 -4.66 -14.30
C GLY A 74 -8.63 -3.93 -13.00
N TRP A 75 -9.40 -2.91 -12.60
CA TRP A 75 -9.26 -2.22 -11.32
C TRP A 75 -9.78 -3.13 -10.20
N GLU A 76 -8.92 -3.45 -9.23
CA GLU A 76 -9.26 -4.46 -8.24
C GLU A 76 -8.83 -4.17 -6.79
N TYR A 77 -7.91 -3.25 -6.54
CA TYR A 77 -7.45 -2.97 -5.19
C TYR A 77 -8.15 -1.76 -4.58
N ILE A 78 -8.55 -1.88 -3.30
CA ILE A 78 -9.04 -0.80 -2.45
C ILE A 78 -8.07 -0.67 -1.28
N VAL A 79 -7.29 0.42 -1.24
CA VAL A 79 -6.21 0.60 -0.27
C VAL A 79 -6.54 1.73 0.70
N VAL A 80 -6.57 1.40 2.00
CA VAL A 80 -6.67 2.36 3.11
C VAL A 80 -5.27 2.85 3.45
N ASP A 81 -4.99 4.10 3.15
CA ASP A 81 -3.69 4.72 3.42
C ASP A 81 -3.53 5.09 4.91
N ILE A 82 -2.34 5.55 5.29
CA ILE A 82 -1.99 5.99 6.62
C ILE A 82 -2.95 7.12 7.08
N ARG A 83 -3.30 7.31 8.27
CA ARG A 83 -2.97 6.77 9.60
C ARG A 83 -4.23 6.15 10.22
N TRP A 84 -4.72 5.08 9.63
CA TRP A 84 -5.97 4.41 10.03
C TRP A 84 -6.03 4.01 11.52
N PHE A 85 -4.90 3.96 12.18
CA PHE A 85 -4.75 3.59 13.59
C PHE A 85 -4.78 4.78 14.57
N VAL A 86 -4.94 6.02 14.07
CA VAL A 86 -5.03 7.23 14.92
C VAL A 86 -6.46 7.72 14.98
N ALA A 87 -6.98 7.90 16.20
CA ALA A 87 -8.37 8.28 16.43
C ALA A 87 -8.65 9.78 16.21
N ASN A 88 -7.64 10.64 16.38
CA ASN A 88 -7.76 12.10 16.41
C ASN A 88 -6.89 12.82 15.38
N ASP A 89 -6.63 12.19 14.22
CA ASP A 89 -6.07 12.88 13.08
C ASP A 89 -7.04 13.92 12.49
N HIS A 90 -6.53 14.85 11.73
CA HIS A 90 -7.31 15.94 11.15
C HIS A 90 -7.02 16.13 9.65
N ALA A 91 -7.93 16.83 8.99
CA ALA A 91 -7.76 17.18 7.58
C ALA A 91 -6.47 17.98 7.35
N GLY A 92 -5.81 17.74 6.23
CA GLY A 92 -4.61 18.48 5.81
C GLY A 92 -3.30 18.02 6.43
N GLY A 93 -3.28 16.93 7.23
CA GLY A 93 -2.03 16.37 7.74
C GLY A 93 -2.13 15.61 9.06
N TYR A 94 -0.97 15.28 9.61
CA TYR A 94 -0.85 14.43 10.79
C TYR A 94 -0.96 15.22 12.09
N ASN A 95 -1.76 14.73 13.04
CA ASN A 95 -1.67 15.18 14.43
C ASN A 95 -0.44 14.53 15.09
N GLN A 96 0.68 15.22 15.11
CA GLN A 96 1.91 14.76 15.76
C GLN A 96 2.10 15.27 17.20
N THR A 97 1.16 16.08 17.72
CA THR A 97 1.26 16.69 19.05
C THR A 97 0.76 15.75 20.14
N ASP A 98 -0.43 15.20 19.94
CA ASP A 98 -1.13 14.35 20.92
C ASP A 98 -1.91 13.21 20.25
N PRO A 99 -1.27 12.40 19.36
CA PRO A 99 -1.95 11.34 18.66
C PRO A 99 -2.50 10.27 19.61
N ILE A 100 -3.75 9.88 19.39
CA ILE A 100 -4.39 8.79 20.14
C ILE A 100 -4.30 7.52 19.28
N TYR A 101 -3.29 6.70 19.58
CA TYR A 101 -3.04 5.45 18.88
C TYR A 101 -3.97 4.33 19.32
N SER A 102 -4.49 3.58 18.36
CA SER A 102 -5.16 2.30 18.59
C SER A 102 -4.13 1.18 18.43
N ILE A 103 -3.79 0.50 19.53
CA ILE A 103 -2.87 -0.63 19.55
C ILE A 103 -3.48 -1.78 20.36
N ASP A 104 -3.10 -3.01 20.01
CA ASP A 104 -3.47 -4.20 20.78
C ASP A 104 -2.51 -4.45 21.96
N GLU A 105 -2.71 -5.55 22.67
CA GLU A 105 -1.89 -5.97 23.82
C GLU A 105 -0.43 -6.31 23.46
N TYR A 106 -0.16 -6.53 22.16
CA TYR A 106 1.17 -6.78 21.61
C TYR A 106 1.80 -5.52 21.00
N GLY A 107 1.17 -4.37 21.18
CA GLY A 107 1.64 -3.09 20.64
C GLY A 107 1.49 -2.92 19.14
N ARG A 108 0.74 -3.80 18.45
CA ARG A 108 0.49 -3.71 17.00
C ARG A 108 -0.65 -2.74 16.73
N TYR A 109 -0.51 -1.93 15.69
CA TYR A 109 -1.58 -1.01 15.30
C TYR A 109 -2.87 -1.75 14.94
N THR A 110 -3.99 -1.22 15.40
CA THR A 110 -5.35 -1.67 15.08
C THR A 110 -6.20 -0.50 14.57
N PRO A 111 -7.24 -0.73 13.76
CA PRO A 111 -8.06 0.35 13.24
C PRO A 111 -8.72 1.16 14.35
N ALA A 112 -8.68 2.48 14.26
CA ALA A 112 -9.35 3.38 15.20
C ALA A 112 -10.87 3.26 15.09
N LEU A 113 -11.53 2.82 16.18
CA LEU A 113 -12.94 2.41 16.16
C LEU A 113 -13.92 3.53 15.82
N ASN A 114 -13.57 4.78 16.09
CA ASN A 114 -14.38 5.93 15.70
C ASN A 114 -14.39 6.17 14.19
N ARG A 115 -13.42 5.61 13.46
CA ARG A 115 -13.30 5.70 12.00
C ARG A 115 -13.70 4.39 11.32
N PHE A 116 -13.37 3.26 11.93
CA PHE A 116 -13.62 1.90 11.44
C PHE A 116 -14.42 1.10 12.48
N PRO A 117 -15.71 1.40 12.67
CA PRO A 117 -16.50 0.80 13.74
C PRO A 117 -16.68 -0.71 13.62
N SER A 118 -16.59 -1.29 12.42
CA SER A 118 -16.67 -2.73 12.24
C SER A 118 -15.46 -3.50 12.79
N ALA A 119 -14.36 -2.80 13.09
CA ALA A 119 -13.15 -3.37 13.69
C ALA A 119 -13.31 -3.73 15.19
N ALA A 120 -14.45 -3.38 15.80
CA ALA A 120 -14.74 -3.67 17.21
C ALA A 120 -14.56 -5.14 17.55
N ASP A 121 -14.38 -5.42 18.85
CA ASP A 121 -14.20 -6.79 19.39
C ASP A 121 -12.96 -7.51 18.87
N GLY A 122 -11.89 -6.78 18.55
CA GLY A 122 -10.62 -7.33 18.06
C GLY A 122 -10.65 -7.86 16.63
N LYS A 123 -11.69 -7.53 15.84
CA LYS A 123 -11.84 -8.01 14.46
C LYS A 123 -10.89 -7.34 13.47
N GLY A 124 -10.26 -6.21 13.85
CA GLY A 124 -9.41 -5.46 12.96
C GLY A 124 -10.12 -5.09 11.65
N PHE A 125 -9.40 -5.09 10.55
CA PHE A 125 -10.00 -4.84 9.24
C PHE A 125 -10.77 -6.03 8.65
N GLY A 126 -10.87 -7.19 9.35
CA GLY A 126 -11.56 -8.38 8.81
C GLY A 126 -12.93 -8.08 8.20
N PRO A 127 -13.89 -7.43 8.91
CA PRO A 127 -15.20 -7.15 8.34
C PRO A 127 -15.18 -6.19 7.12
N LEU A 128 -14.24 -5.24 7.07
CA LEU A 128 -14.10 -4.34 5.93
C LEU A 128 -13.46 -5.07 4.74
N ALA A 129 -12.45 -5.90 4.97
CA ALA A 129 -11.85 -6.75 3.96
C ALA A 129 -12.88 -7.72 3.36
N ASP A 130 -13.70 -8.38 4.20
CA ASP A 130 -14.80 -9.24 3.76
C ASP A 130 -15.80 -8.50 2.89
N TYR A 131 -16.12 -7.24 3.24
CA TYR A 131 -16.99 -6.40 2.42
C TYR A 131 -16.40 -6.15 1.03
N VAL A 132 -15.12 -5.74 0.95
CA VAL A 132 -14.41 -5.50 -0.30
C VAL A 132 -14.31 -6.79 -1.13
N HIS A 133 -13.98 -7.91 -0.50
CA HIS A 133 -13.95 -9.23 -1.15
C HIS A 133 -15.32 -9.66 -1.68
N SER A 134 -16.41 -9.33 -0.98
CA SER A 134 -17.78 -9.63 -1.44
C SER A 134 -18.14 -8.94 -2.76
N LYS A 135 -17.45 -7.84 -3.11
CA LYS A 135 -17.55 -7.15 -4.40
C LYS A 135 -16.64 -7.77 -5.47
N GLY A 136 -15.81 -8.77 -5.08
CA GLY A 136 -14.80 -9.41 -5.93
C GLY A 136 -13.61 -8.47 -6.19
N LEU A 137 -13.30 -7.62 -5.21
CA LEU A 137 -12.14 -6.73 -5.16
C LEU A 137 -11.14 -7.25 -4.12
N LYS A 138 -9.97 -6.64 -4.05
CA LYS A 138 -8.90 -6.94 -3.11
C LYS A 138 -8.71 -5.79 -2.13
N PHE A 139 -8.42 -6.11 -0.87
CA PHE A 139 -8.26 -5.13 0.20
C PHE A 139 -6.79 -4.88 0.54
N GLY A 140 -6.38 -3.62 0.66
CA GLY A 140 -5.03 -3.22 0.99
C GLY A 140 -4.97 -2.21 2.13
N ILE A 141 -3.81 -2.14 2.76
CA ILE A 141 -3.49 -1.15 3.79
C ILE A 141 -2.11 -0.53 3.56
N HIS A 142 -1.91 0.66 4.10
CA HIS A 142 -0.61 1.29 4.24
C HIS A 142 -0.07 1.10 5.66
N ILE A 143 1.22 0.89 5.80
CA ILE A 143 1.93 0.88 7.07
C ILE A 143 3.23 1.67 6.97
N MET A 144 3.74 2.15 8.11
CA MET A 144 5.12 2.62 8.22
C MET A 144 6.06 1.45 8.46
N ARG A 145 7.32 1.54 8.00
CA ARG A 145 8.36 0.66 8.53
C ARG A 145 8.58 0.91 10.03
N GLY A 146 9.29 0.00 10.67
CA GLY A 146 9.65 0.14 12.08
C GLY A 146 8.56 -0.29 13.05
N ILE A 147 8.77 0.00 14.33
CA ILE A 147 7.95 -0.42 15.46
C ILE A 147 7.33 0.79 16.17
N PRO A 148 6.04 0.76 16.55
CA PRO A 148 5.40 1.89 17.23
C PRO A 148 6.14 2.32 18.49
N LYS A 149 6.42 3.61 18.64
CA LYS A 149 7.03 4.16 19.87
C LYS A 149 6.22 3.81 21.12
N ALA A 150 4.89 3.88 21.00
CA ALA A 150 3.99 3.51 22.09
C ALA A 150 4.13 2.06 22.55
N SER A 151 4.56 1.15 21.64
CA SER A 151 4.82 -0.26 21.98
C SER A 151 6.13 -0.42 22.75
N VAL A 152 7.17 0.31 22.35
CA VAL A 152 8.47 0.34 23.02
C VAL A 152 8.35 0.96 24.42
N GLU A 153 7.65 2.09 24.54
CA GLU A 153 7.41 2.77 25.82
C GLU A 153 6.66 1.91 26.84
N LYS A 154 5.77 1.05 26.35
CA LYS A 154 5.01 0.11 27.20
C LYS A 154 5.69 -1.26 27.35
N ASP A 155 6.81 -1.45 26.68
CA ASP A 155 7.51 -2.73 26.59
C ASP A 155 6.58 -3.90 26.25
N CYS A 156 5.78 -3.70 25.19
CA CYS A 156 4.79 -4.70 24.75
C CYS A 156 5.49 -5.99 24.30
N PRO A 157 4.96 -7.19 24.65
CA PRO A 157 5.52 -8.45 24.16
C PRO A 157 5.29 -8.57 22.65
N ILE A 158 6.23 -9.18 21.94
CA ILE A 158 6.05 -9.55 20.53
C ILE A 158 5.25 -10.87 20.47
N PHE A 159 4.13 -10.85 19.74
CA PHE A 159 3.28 -12.03 19.61
C PHE A 159 4.04 -13.23 19.03
N GLY A 160 4.03 -14.36 19.75
CA GLY A 160 4.68 -15.60 19.31
C GLY A 160 6.19 -15.64 19.52
N SER A 161 6.76 -14.68 20.26
CA SER A 161 8.19 -14.58 20.56
C SER A 161 8.45 -14.52 22.07
N GLU A 162 9.70 -14.73 22.46
CA GLU A 162 10.17 -14.49 23.84
C GLU A 162 10.68 -13.05 24.05
N TYR A 163 10.73 -12.25 22.98
CA TYR A 163 11.20 -10.88 22.98
C TYR A 163 10.06 -9.87 23.10
N SER A 164 10.42 -8.65 23.50
CA SER A 164 9.52 -7.51 23.58
C SER A 164 9.88 -6.42 22.57
N ALA A 165 9.04 -5.40 22.49
CA ALA A 165 9.27 -4.23 21.63
C ALA A 165 10.57 -3.49 22.03
N ALA A 166 10.92 -3.45 23.32
CA ALA A 166 12.15 -2.81 23.82
C ALA A 166 13.42 -3.60 23.42
N ASP A 167 13.31 -4.88 23.09
CA ASP A 167 14.47 -5.68 22.67
C ASP A 167 14.90 -5.41 21.24
N VAL A 168 14.01 -4.93 20.36
CA VAL A 168 14.23 -4.93 18.91
C VAL A 168 14.33 -3.54 18.28
N TYR A 169 14.01 -2.46 18.99
CA TYR A 169 14.02 -1.11 18.43
C TYR A 169 15.42 -0.48 18.37
N SER A 170 15.57 0.53 17.50
CA SER A 170 16.68 1.46 17.45
C SER A 170 16.16 2.87 17.23
N GLU A 171 16.88 3.87 17.77
CA GLU A 171 16.63 5.29 17.50
C GLU A 171 17.43 5.81 16.30
N ASP A 172 18.17 4.94 15.62
CA ASP A 172 18.91 5.29 14.43
C ASP A 172 18.00 5.35 13.20
N THR A 173 18.29 6.25 12.27
CA THR A 173 17.60 6.38 10.99
C THR A 173 16.06 6.48 11.10
N LEU A 174 15.59 7.32 12.01
CA LEU A 174 14.15 7.57 12.20
C LEU A 174 13.55 8.26 10.98
N CYS A 175 12.24 8.10 10.79
CA CYS A 175 11.49 8.84 9.77
C CYS A 175 11.47 10.34 10.10
N ASP A 176 11.90 11.18 9.15
CA ASP A 176 12.00 12.63 9.36
C ASP A 176 10.65 13.34 9.36
N TRP A 177 9.64 12.78 8.69
CA TRP A 177 8.35 13.43 8.46
C TRP A 177 7.20 12.86 9.30
N LEU A 178 7.34 11.65 9.87
CA LEU A 178 6.36 11.05 10.76
C LEU A 178 7.03 10.35 11.95
N HIS A 179 6.64 10.75 13.15
CA HIS A 179 7.34 10.37 14.38
C HIS A 179 6.70 9.22 15.15
N ASP A 180 5.87 8.40 14.51
CA ASP A 180 5.12 7.33 15.16
C ASP A 180 5.98 6.13 15.57
N ASN A 181 7.01 5.81 14.78
CA ASN A 181 7.78 4.60 14.92
C ASN A 181 9.24 4.85 15.26
N TYR A 182 9.87 3.86 15.92
CA TYR A 182 11.31 3.62 15.93
C TYR A 182 11.68 2.66 14.79
N THR A 183 12.95 2.65 14.41
CA THR A 183 13.51 1.65 13.49
C THR A 183 13.53 0.28 14.16
N VAL A 184 13.33 -0.79 13.40
CA VAL A 184 13.61 -2.16 13.85
C VAL A 184 15.04 -2.52 13.49
N ASP A 185 15.85 -2.82 14.51
CA ASP A 185 17.25 -3.21 14.33
C ASP A 185 17.36 -4.70 13.94
N ALA A 186 17.62 -4.96 12.67
CA ALA A 186 17.71 -6.30 12.11
C ALA A 186 18.79 -7.19 12.77
N SER A 187 19.80 -6.58 13.45
CA SER A 187 20.83 -7.32 14.16
C SER A 187 20.37 -7.89 15.50
N LYS A 188 19.25 -7.41 16.01
CA LYS A 188 18.72 -7.83 17.32
C LYS A 188 17.88 -9.11 17.20
N PRO A 189 18.07 -10.07 18.13
CA PRO A 189 17.15 -11.21 18.24
C PRO A 189 15.70 -10.71 18.44
N GLY A 190 14.74 -11.34 17.75
CA GLY A 190 13.33 -10.94 17.80
C GLY A 190 12.89 -9.94 16.73
N ALA A 191 13.83 -9.27 16.01
CA ALA A 191 13.49 -8.31 14.95
C ALA A 191 12.61 -8.94 13.85
N GLN A 192 12.99 -10.11 13.36
CA GLN A 192 12.16 -10.84 12.39
C GLN A 192 10.82 -11.28 12.98
N ASP A 193 10.79 -11.66 14.28
CA ASP A 193 9.53 -12.08 14.95
C ASP A 193 8.54 -10.92 15.01
N TYR A 194 9.02 -9.69 15.20
CA TYR A 194 8.16 -8.52 15.16
C TYR A 194 7.46 -8.38 13.80
N TYR A 195 8.21 -8.41 12.68
CA TYR A 195 7.59 -8.34 11.35
C TYR A 195 6.69 -9.54 11.06
N ASN A 196 7.07 -10.74 11.50
CA ASN A 196 6.20 -11.91 11.44
C ASN A 196 4.87 -11.67 12.17
N SER A 197 4.92 -11.10 13.36
CA SER A 197 3.75 -10.82 14.20
C SER A 197 2.76 -9.86 13.54
N ILE A 198 3.24 -8.76 12.96
CA ILE A 198 2.35 -7.77 12.31
C ILE A 198 1.80 -8.29 10.99
N ILE A 199 2.60 -8.99 10.19
CA ILE A 199 2.14 -9.55 8.91
C ILE A 199 1.13 -10.69 9.13
N ASP A 200 1.31 -11.53 10.13
CA ASP A 200 0.32 -12.55 10.52
C ASP A 200 -1.02 -11.91 10.92
N LEU A 201 -0.96 -10.80 11.64
CA LEU A 201 -2.18 -10.05 12.01
C LEU A 201 -2.90 -9.54 10.76
N TYR A 202 -2.18 -8.89 9.83
CA TYR A 202 -2.78 -8.34 8.61
C TYR A 202 -3.28 -9.44 7.67
N ALA A 203 -2.56 -10.54 7.56
CA ALA A 203 -3.02 -11.72 6.84
C ALA A 203 -4.32 -12.30 7.45
N SER A 204 -4.44 -12.31 8.78
CA SER A 204 -5.65 -12.75 9.48
C SER A 204 -6.86 -11.85 9.22
N TRP A 205 -6.64 -10.57 8.91
CA TRP A 205 -7.69 -9.63 8.50
C TRP A 205 -8.10 -9.76 7.02
N GLY A 206 -7.40 -10.58 6.25
CA GLY A 206 -7.67 -10.73 4.82
C GLY A 206 -7.03 -9.66 3.94
N VAL A 207 -5.94 -9.03 4.38
CA VAL A 207 -5.20 -8.06 3.57
C VAL A 207 -4.52 -8.74 2.38
N ASP A 208 -4.65 -8.16 1.18
CA ASP A 208 -4.10 -8.64 -0.09
C ASP A 208 -2.96 -7.75 -0.62
N PHE A 209 -2.80 -6.55 -0.05
CA PHE A 209 -1.84 -5.56 -0.50
C PHE A 209 -1.36 -4.72 0.68
N ILE A 210 -0.04 -4.53 0.79
CA ILE A 210 0.56 -3.69 1.82
C ILE A 210 1.49 -2.68 1.14
N LYS A 211 1.19 -1.38 1.31
CA LYS A 211 2.11 -0.27 1.03
C LYS A 211 2.91 -0.01 2.29
N VAL A 212 4.23 -0.14 2.21
CA VAL A 212 5.13 0.16 3.33
C VAL A 212 5.90 1.42 3.05
N ASP A 213 5.78 2.38 3.96
CA ASP A 213 6.36 3.70 3.82
C ASP A 213 7.69 3.85 4.55
N ASP A 214 8.47 4.89 4.14
CA ASP A 214 9.80 5.23 4.69
C ASP A 214 10.87 4.16 4.44
N LEU A 215 10.81 3.43 3.31
CA LEU A 215 11.78 2.38 2.96
C LEU A 215 12.92 2.84 2.06
N SER A 216 12.81 4.02 1.41
CA SER A 216 13.68 4.38 0.29
C SER A 216 14.78 5.41 0.61
N ARG A 217 14.61 6.24 1.65
CA ARG A 217 15.56 7.30 2.02
C ARG A 217 15.72 7.48 3.53
N PRO A 218 16.81 6.93 4.10
CA PRO A 218 17.78 6.04 3.47
C PRO A 218 17.15 4.72 3.04
N TYR A 219 17.81 3.96 2.17
CA TYR A 219 17.29 2.68 1.70
C TYR A 219 17.43 1.62 2.80
N HIS A 220 16.30 1.15 3.32
CA HIS A 220 16.21 0.24 4.47
C HIS A 220 16.19 -1.23 4.04
N LYS A 221 17.30 -1.69 3.49
CA LYS A 221 17.45 -3.03 2.91
C LYS A 221 17.00 -4.15 3.83
N ASP A 222 17.49 -4.12 5.07
CA ASP A 222 17.22 -5.19 6.04
C ASP A 222 15.74 -5.27 6.44
N GLU A 223 15.07 -4.11 6.58
CA GLU A 223 13.64 -4.08 6.88
C GLU A 223 12.80 -4.56 5.69
N ILE A 224 13.18 -4.20 4.46
CA ILE A 224 12.53 -4.73 3.24
C ILE A 224 12.61 -6.25 3.22
N GLU A 225 13.80 -6.83 3.48
CA GLU A 225 13.98 -8.28 3.51
C GLU A 225 13.17 -8.95 4.63
N MET A 226 13.12 -8.35 5.84
CA MET A 226 12.35 -8.89 6.95
C MET A 226 10.83 -8.88 6.66
N ILE A 227 10.33 -7.81 6.04
CA ILE A 227 8.92 -7.70 5.62
C ILE A 227 8.62 -8.75 4.55
N ARG A 228 9.48 -8.89 3.53
CA ARG A 228 9.32 -9.91 2.48
C ARG A 228 9.27 -11.32 3.07
N LYS A 229 10.22 -11.67 3.94
CA LYS A 229 10.25 -12.97 4.63
C LYS A 229 8.99 -13.23 5.46
N ALA A 230 8.48 -12.19 6.14
CA ALA A 230 7.24 -12.29 6.92
C ALA A 230 6.03 -12.56 6.03
N ILE A 231 5.93 -11.88 4.86
CA ILE A 231 4.86 -12.10 3.90
C ILE A 231 4.94 -13.51 3.31
N ASP A 232 6.12 -13.97 2.89
CA ASP A 232 6.29 -15.32 2.34
C ASP A 232 5.88 -16.41 3.34
N ARG A 233 6.10 -16.15 4.63
CA ARG A 233 5.76 -17.08 5.70
C ARG A 233 4.28 -17.08 6.06
N CYS A 234 3.56 -15.97 5.91
CA CYS A 234 2.21 -15.81 6.48
C CYS A 234 1.13 -16.69 5.85
N GLY A 235 1.43 -17.35 4.72
CA GLY A 235 0.53 -18.26 4.02
C GLY A 235 -0.59 -17.59 3.22
N ARG A 236 -0.51 -16.26 3.02
CA ARG A 236 -1.42 -15.48 2.18
C ARG A 236 -0.63 -14.72 1.12
N PRO A 237 -1.07 -14.72 -0.16
CA PRO A 237 -0.49 -13.85 -1.17
C PRO A 237 -0.78 -12.40 -0.83
N ILE A 238 0.25 -11.61 -0.53
CA ILE A 238 0.14 -10.19 -0.22
C ILE A 238 1.11 -9.43 -1.12
N VAL A 239 0.59 -8.58 -1.99
CA VAL A 239 1.39 -7.70 -2.85
C VAL A 239 2.11 -6.68 -1.97
N LEU A 240 3.44 -6.58 -2.10
CA LEU A 240 4.26 -5.62 -1.39
C LEU A 240 4.58 -4.42 -2.27
N SER A 241 4.20 -3.22 -1.81
CA SER A 241 4.54 -1.93 -2.39
C SER A 241 5.52 -1.19 -1.47
N SER A 242 6.69 -0.82 -1.99
CA SER A 242 7.69 -0.01 -1.27
C SER A 242 7.52 1.47 -1.60
N SER A 243 7.36 2.30 -0.58
CA SER A 243 7.04 3.73 -0.67
C SER A 243 7.69 4.49 0.50
N PRO A 244 7.63 5.83 0.55
CA PRO A 244 7.64 6.77 -0.54
C PRO A 244 9.07 7.05 -0.99
N GLY A 245 9.21 8.06 -1.85
CA GLY A 245 10.48 8.61 -2.21
C GLY A 245 11.21 7.80 -3.24
N ARG A 246 12.21 8.42 -3.80
CA ARG A 246 12.99 7.83 -4.89
C ARG A 246 13.79 6.63 -4.40
N THR A 247 13.37 5.42 -4.78
CA THR A 247 14.21 4.23 -4.62
C THR A 247 15.50 4.43 -5.43
N PRO A 248 16.69 4.24 -4.83
CA PRO A 248 17.94 4.37 -5.60
C PRO A 248 18.02 3.33 -6.72
N VAL A 249 18.32 3.75 -7.96
CA VAL A 249 18.48 2.81 -9.09
C VAL A 249 19.61 1.79 -8.83
N ALA A 250 20.61 2.14 -8.01
CA ALA A 250 21.65 1.22 -7.59
C ALA A 250 21.12 0.01 -6.78
N GLU A 251 19.94 0.13 -6.20
CA GLU A 251 19.27 -0.94 -5.44
C GLU A 251 18.17 -1.65 -6.25
N ALA A 252 18.07 -1.38 -7.55
CA ALA A 252 17.02 -1.90 -8.41
C ALA A 252 16.94 -3.43 -8.44
N GLU A 253 18.10 -4.11 -8.46
CA GLU A 253 18.16 -5.57 -8.38
C GLU A 253 17.61 -6.09 -7.05
N HIS A 254 18.00 -5.47 -5.94
CA HIS A 254 17.53 -5.87 -4.62
C HIS A 254 16.03 -5.64 -4.46
N ILE A 255 15.52 -4.46 -4.82
CA ILE A 255 14.09 -4.17 -4.63
C ILE A 255 13.21 -5.05 -5.52
N SER A 256 13.61 -5.35 -6.77
CA SER A 256 12.89 -6.25 -7.68
C SER A 256 12.90 -7.71 -7.22
N GLN A 257 13.79 -8.10 -6.31
CA GLN A 257 13.82 -9.41 -5.67
C GLN A 257 12.98 -9.50 -4.40
N ASN A 258 12.48 -8.35 -3.89
CA ASN A 258 11.80 -8.30 -2.59
C ASN A 258 10.41 -7.67 -2.64
N ALA A 259 10.10 -6.80 -3.62
CA ALA A 259 8.82 -6.11 -3.70
C ALA A 259 8.14 -6.32 -5.06
N ASN A 260 6.81 -6.27 -5.08
CA ASN A 260 6.04 -6.32 -6.32
C ASN A 260 5.98 -4.96 -7.02
N MET A 261 6.09 -3.88 -6.27
CA MET A 261 6.18 -2.52 -6.81
C MET A 261 6.96 -1.60 -5.87
N TRP A 262 7.58 -0.57 -6.43
CA TRP A 262 8.36 0.41 -5.66
C TRP A 262 8.35 1.78 -6.33
N ARG A 263 8.32 2.82 -5.52
CA ARG A 263 8.30 4.20 -5.97
C ARG A 263 9.61 4.59 -6.67
N MET A 264 9.50 5.12 -7.87
CA MET A 264 10.65 5.67 -8.62
C MET A 264 10.95 7.10 -8.25
N VAL A 265 10.01 7.82 -7.71
CA VAL A 265 10.01 9.27 -7.49
C VAL A 265 9.35 9.59 -6.14
N ASP A 266 9.54 10.80 -5.65
CA ASP A 266 8.77 11.35 -4.54
C ASP A 266 7.29 11.52 -4.91
N ASP A 267 6.46 12.02 -4.01
CA ASP A 267 5.03 12.15 -4.23
C ASP A 267 4.71 12.99 -5.46
N VAL A 268 3.90 12.43 -6.35
CA VAL A 268 3.40 13.06 -7.57
C VAL A 268 2.03 13.66 -7.28
N TRP A 269 1.92 14.95 -7.50
CA TRP A 269 0.66 15.67 -7.38
C TRP A 269 0.21 16.23 -8.73
N ASP A 270 -0.89 16.96 -8.72
CA ASP A 270 -1.55 17.50 -9.90
C ASP A 270 -0.84 18.77 -10.45
N ILE A 271 0.48 18.66 -10.70
CA ILE A 271 1.32 19.67 -11.34
C ILE A 271 2.19 19.04 -12.43
N TRP A 272 2.39 19.80 -13.52
CA TRP A 272 3.12 19.31 -14.70
C TRP A 272 4.58 18.96 -14.40
N GLU A 273 5.22 19.72 -13.54
CA GLU A 273 6.62 19.52 -13.15
C GLU A 273 6.86 18.19 -12.44
N ASP A 274 5.89 17.67 -11.70
CA ASP A 274 5.99 16.34 -11.09
C ASP A 274 6.01 15.25 -12.18
N LEU A 275 5.18 15.39 -13.22
CA LEU A 275 5.16 14.46 -14.34
C LEU A 275 6.47 14.52 -15.16
N THR A 276 7.02 15.70 -15.43
CA THR A 276 8.31 15.80 -16.14
C THR A 276 9.46 15.25 -15.31
N THR A 277 9.48 15.50 -14.00
CA THR A 277 10.47 14.90 -13.09
C THR A 277 10.38 13.37 -13.12
N LEU A 278 9.16 12.82 -13.13
CA LEU A 278 8.94 11.37 -13.25
C LEU A 278 9.48 10.83 -14.58
N MET A 279 9.24 11.54 -15.71
CA MET A 279 9.77 11.18 -17.02
C MET A 279 11.30 11.14 -17.04
N ASP A 280 11.95 12.10 -16.38
CA ASP A 280 13.42 12.16 -16.27
C ASP A 280 14.01 10.97 -15.50
N VAL A 281 13.37 10.56 -14.39
CA VAL A 281 13.91 9.47 -13.57
C VAL A 281 13.62 8.09 -14.14
N ALA A 282 12.66 7.97 -15.04
CA ALA A 282 12.21 6.69 -15.59
C ALA A 282 13.30 5.97 -16.42
N GLU A 283 14.29 6.70 -16.99
CA GLU A 283 15.35 6.12 -17.81
C GLU A 283 16.08 4.97 -17.09
N GLY A 284 16.37 5.13 -15.81
CA GLY A 284 17.03 4.11 -15.01
C GLY A 284 16.19 2.87 -14.72
N TRP A 285 14.87 2.92 -14.96
CA TRP A 285 13.95 1.88 -14.54
C TRP A 285 13.38 1.02 -15.67
N TYR A 286 13.50 1.42 -16.93
CA TYR A 286 13.03 0.63 -18.08
C TYR A 286 13.49 -0.84 -18.05
N PRO A 287 14.76 -1.17 -17.67
CA PRO A 287 15.22 -2.56 -17.63
C PRO A 287 14.56 -3.44 -16.56
N TYR A 288 13.87 -2.83 -15.59
CA TYR A 288 13.30 -3.53 -14.42
C TYR A 288 11.77 -3.65 -14.49
N ILE A 289 11.18 -3.32 -15.65
CA ILE A 289 9.73 -3.41 -15.87
C ILE A 289 9.36 -4.84 -16.29
N GLY A 290 8.53 -5.51 -15.50
CA GLY A 290 7.96 -6.80 -15.88
C GLY A 290 8.12 -7.91 -14.84
N ASP A 291 7.68 -9.10 -15.21
CA ASP A 291 7.82 -10.33 -14.42
C ASP A 291 7.26 -10.28 -13.00
N GLY A 292 6.17 -9.52 -12.80
CA GLY A 292 5.51 -9.40 -11.50
C GLY A 292 6.16 -8.41 -10.54
N THR A 293 7.06 -7.56 -11.08
CA THR A 293 7.76 -6.49 -10.36
C THR A 293 7.72 -5.20 -11.18
N TRP A 294 7.30 -4.09 -10.56
CA TRP A 294 6.87 -2.90 -11.28
C TRP A 294 7.44 -1.62 -10.66
N PRO A 295 8.26 -0.86 -11.40
CA PRO A 295 8.55 0.53 -11.04
C PRO A 295 7.27 1.35 -11.00
N ASP A 296 7.04 2.06 -9.90
CA ASP A 296 5.79 2.76 -9.58
C ASP A 296 5.94 4.26 -9.80
N CYS A 297 5.09 4.81 -10.66
CA CYS A 297 4.99 6.23 -10.96
C CYS A 297 4.27 7.04 -9.88
N ASP A 298 3.75 6.40 -8.84
CA ASP A 298 2.89 6.95 -7.79
C ASP A 298 1.39 6.88 -8.09
N MET A 299 0.61 7.49 -7.20
CA MET A 299 -0.84 7.60 -7.35
C MET A 299 -1.20 8.56 -8.49
N ILE A 300 -2.42 8.40 -8.98
CA ILE A 300 -2.98 9.20 -10.07
C ILE A 300 -3.84 10.32 -9.48
N PRO A 301 -3.35 11.58 -9.40
CA PRO A 301 -4.04 12.70 -8.75
C PRO A 301 -5.02 13.38 -9.71
N LEU A 302 -5.96 12.61 -10.27
CA LEU A 302 -6.96 13.09 -11.22
C LEU A 302 -8.37 13.12 -10.60
N GLY A 303 -9.30 13.79 -11.29
CA GLY A 303 -10.68 13.97 -10.82
C GLY A 303 -10.74 14.88 -9.60
N HIS A 304 -11.65 14.58 -8.66
CA HIS A 304 -11.87 15.33 -7.43
C HIS A 304 -10.92 14.85 -6.34
N ILE A 305 -10.03 15.71 -5.84
CA ILE A 305 -8.97 15.40 -4.88
C ILE A 305 -8.95 16.39 -3.71
N SER A 306 -8.16 16.08 -2.69
CA SER A 306 -7.94 16.94 -1.51
C SER A 306 -9.21 17.33 -0.74
N ILE A 307 -10.22 16.46 -0.71
CA ILE A 307 -11.43 16.67 0.09
C ILE A 307 -11.05 16.91 1.56
N ARG A 308 -10.10 16.13 2.06
CA ARG A 308 -9.40 16.31 3.33
C ARG A 308 -7.92 15.96 3.20
N GLY A 309 -7.40 16.03 1.98
CA GLY A 309 -6.04 15.64 1.64
C GLY A 309 -4.97 16.51 2.28
N GLU A 310 -3.72 16.07 2.14
CA GLU A 310 -2.56 16.72 2.71
C GLU A 310 -2.21 18.03 1.98
N ARG A 311 -2.35 18.05 0.64
CA ARG A 311 -1.86 19.17 -0.17
C ARG A 311 -2.96 19.97 -0.82
N GLY A 312 -3.13 21.17 -0.32
CA GLY A 312 -4.05 22.17 -0.85
C GLY A 312 -5.51 21.97 -0.41
N ALA A 313 -6.39 22.83 -0.90
CA ALA A 313 -7.81 22.73 -0.65
C ALA A 313 -8.47 21.72 -1.59
N GLU A 314 -9.67 21.28 -1.22
CA GLU A 314 -10.55 20.47 -2.06
C GLU A 314 -10.72 21.07 -3.45
N ARG A 315 -10.53 20.25 -4.49
CA ARG A 315 -10.54 20.70 -5.88
C ARG A 315 -10.70 19.57 -6.89
N MET A 316 -11.09 19.92 -8.10
CA MET A 316 -10.77 19.12 -9.27
C MET A 316 -9.27 19.24 -9.57
N THR A 317 -8.65 18.21 -10.14
CA THR A 317 -7.25 18.24 -10.55
C THR A 317 -6.91 19.52 -11.30
N ARG A 318 -5.73 20.11 -11.05
CA ARG A 318 -5.23 21.31 -11.73
C ARG A 318 -4.66 21.02 -13.12
N LEU A 319 -4.36 19.76 -13.39
CA LEU A 319 -3.87 19.35 -14.71
C LEU A 319 -4.92 19.63 -15.78
N THR A 320 -4.51 20.26 -16.88
CA THR A 320 -5.35 20.43 -18.06
C THR A 320 -5.73 19.08 -18.66
N PRO A 321 -6.78 19.01 -19.50
CA PRO A 321 -7.13 17.74 -20.16
C PRO A 321 -6.01 17.10 -20.98
N ASP A 322 -5.11 17.91 -21.59
CA ASP A 322 -3.96 17.38 -22.33
C ASP A 322 -2.90 16.82 -21.37
N GLU A 323 -2.61 17.50 -20.26
CA GLU A 323 -1.69 17.01 -19.23
C GLU A 323 -2.19 15.73 -18.56
N GLN A 324 -3.50 15.63 -18.28
CA GLN A 324 -4.12 14.41 -17.75
C GLN A 324 -3.96 13.22 -18.72
N ARG A 325 -4.10 13.47 -20.04
CA ARG A 325 -3.81 12.45 -21.07
C ARG A 325 -2.35 12.05 -21.06
N CYS A 326 -1.43 13.03 -20.95
CA CYS A 326 0.00 12.75 -20.87
C CYS A 326 0.33 11.87 -19.65
N LEU A 327 -0.22 12.21 -18.47
CA LEU A 327 -0.01 11.43 -17.25
C LEU A 327 -0.46 9.98 -17.46
N MET A 328 -1.71 9.77 -17.88
CA MET A 328 -2.24 8.41 -18.07
C MET A 328 -1.50 7.64 -19.18
N THR A 329 -1.11 8.32 -20.26
CA THR A 329 -0.32 7.72 -21.34
C THR A 329 1.05 7.27 -20.84
N PHE A 330 1.72 8.13 -20.02
CA PHE A 330 3.02 7.80 -19.46
C PHE A 330 2.95 6.62 -18.48
N PHE A 331 2.02 6.64 -17.52
CA PHE A 331 1.81 5.55 -16.58
C PHE A 331 1.54 4.22 -17.32
N CYS A 332 0.70 4.24 -18.34
CA CYS A 332 0.36 3.04 -19.10
C CYS A 332 1.50 2.52 -19.98
N ILE A 333 2.25 3.40 -20.68
CA ILE A 333 3.38 2.97 -21.53
C ILE A 333 4.54 2.43 -20.69
N MET A 334 4.76 3.00 -19.49
CA MET A 334 5.71 2.54 -18.48
C MET A 334 5.29 1.24 -17.79
N ARG A 335 4.03 0.82 -17.97
CA ARG A 335 3.45 -0.29 -17.22
C ARG A 335 3.60 -0.10 -15.70
N SER A 336 3.45 1.15 -15.25
CA SER A 336 3.40 1.47 -13.82
C SER A 336 2.13 0.88 -13.19
N PRO A 337 2.15 0.47 -11.94
CA PRO A 337 0.91 0.32 -11.18
C PRO A 337 0.01 1.56 -11.34
N LEU A 338 -1.30 1.35 -11.41
CA LEU A 338 -2.28 2.43 -11.54
C LEU A 338 -3.08 2.53 -10.23
N MET A 339 -2.65 3.41 -9.34
CA MET A 339 -3.33 3.64 -8.06
C MET A 339 -4.04 5.00 -8.11
N PHE A 340 -5.35 4.97 -8.41
CA PHE A 340 -6.14 6.20 -8.50
C PHE A 340 -6.30 6.86 -7.13
N GLY A 341 -5.99 8.15 -7.06
CA GLY A 341 -6.03 8.93 -5.81
C GLY A 341 -7.27 9.80 -5.67
N GLY A 342 -8.08 9.98 -6.72
CA GLY A 342 -9.27 10.83 -6.72
C GLY A 342 -10.51 10.16 -6.11
N ASP A 343 -11.57 10.94 -5.93
CA ASP A 343 -12.85 10.49 -5.39
C ASP A 343 -13.67 9.75 -6.46
N LEU A 344 -13.75 8.41 -6.33
CA LEU A 344 -14.48 7.58 -7.29
C LEU A 344 -15.98 7.87 -7.34
N PRO A 345 -16.70 8.06 -6.21
CA PRO A 345 -18.14 8.35 -6.23
C PRO A 345 -18.52 9.59 -7.03
N THR A 346 -17.64 10.59 -7.13
CA THR A 346 -17.88 11.84 -7.87
C THR A 346 -17.06 11.93 -9.17
N LEU A 347 -16.58 10.80 -9.68
CA LEU A 347 -15.74 10.74 -10.87
C LEU A 347 -16.45 11.33 -12.09
N ASP A 348 -15.82 12.32 -12.73
CA ASP A 348 -16.31 12.95 -13.95
C ASP A 348 -16.10 12.06 -15.19
N ASP A 349 -16.89 12.30 -16.24
CA ASP A 349 -16.89 11.50 -17.46
C ASP A 349 -15.53 11.53 -18.18
N PHE A 350 -14.81 12.64 -18.14
CA PHE A 350 -13.51 12.75 -18.78
C PHE A 350 -12.47 11.92 -18.07
N THR A 351 -12.35 12.05 -16.76
CA THR A 351 -11.44 11.23 -15.94
C THR A 351 -11.81 9.76 -16.08
N LYS A 352 -13.11 9.41 -16.03
CA LYS A 352 -13.55 8.03 -16.26
C LYS A 352 -13.11 7.51 -17.64
N SER A 353 -13.17 8.33 -18.68
CA SER A 353 -12.75 7.92 -20.02
C SER A 353 -11.26 7.60 -20.10
N LEU A 354 -10.41 8.28 -19.31
CA LEU A 354 -8.98 7.98 -19.21
C LEU A 354 -8.72 6.67 -18.45
N LEU A 355 -9.42 6.45 -17.32
CA LEU A 355 -9.27 5.23 -16.51
C LEU A 355 -9.80 3.97 -17.21
N THR A 356 -10.60 4.12 -18.27
CA THR A 356 -11.20 3.01 -19.02
C THR A 356 -10.80 3.00 -20.49
N ASP A 357 -9.79 3.79 -20.87
CA ASP A 357 -9.29 3.85 -22.25
C ASP A 357 -8.76 2.47 -22.71
N PRO A 358 -9.34 1.87 -23.75
CA PRO A 358 -9.00 0.50 -24.13
C PRO A 358 -7.58 0.36 -24.69
N ASP A 359 -7.02 1.38 -25.32
CA ASP A 359 -5.68 1.32 -25.89
C ASP A 359 -4.63 1.51 -24.79
N LEU A 360 -4.84 2.45 -23.87
CA LEU A 360 -3.97 2.64 -22.70
C LEU A 360 -3.93 1.39 -21.83
N LEU A 361 -5.10 0.83 -21.48
CA LEU A 361 -5.18 -0.37 -20.67
C LEU A 361 -4.65 -1.61 -21.40
N TYR A 362 -4.75 -1.66 -22.73
CA TYR A 362 -4.15 -2.74 -23.52
C TYR A 362 -2.62 -2.70 -23.43
N ILE A 363 -2.01 -1.53 -23.60
CA ILE A 363 -0.55 -1.34 -23.46
C ILE A 363 -0.12 -1.68 -22.04
N HIS A 364 -0.79 -1.15 -21.05
CA HIS A 364 -0.52 -1.39 -19.65
C HIS A 364 -0.50 -2.89 -19.31
N ARG A 365 -1.45 -3.65 -19.84
CA ARG A 365 -1.59 -5.08 -19.57
C ARG A 365 -0.60 -5.95 -20.35
N TYR A 366 -0.40 -5.66 -21.65
CA TYR A 366 0.31 -6.53 -22.56
C TYR A 366 1.63 -5.98 -23.08
N GLY A 367 2.01 -4.79 -22.66
CA GLY A 367 3.28 -4.16 -23.02
C GLY A 367 4.48 -4.98 -22.56
N SER A 368 5.57 -4.88 -23.30
CA SER A 368 6.86 -5.48 -22.99
C SER A 368 7.97 -4.67 -23.65
N ASN A 369 9.24 -4.95 -23.29
CA ASN A 369 10.38 -4.27 -23.89
C ASN A 369 10.21 -2.74 -23.93
N VAL A 370 9.76 -2.18 -22.81
CA VAL A 370 9.59 -0.73 -22.67
C VAL A 370 10.95 -0.05 -22.78
N ARG A 371 11.05 0.99 -23.62
CA ARG A 371 12.33 1.65 -23.88
C ARG A 371 12.14 3.08 -24.31
N GLN A 372 13.08 3.92 -23.91
CA GLN A 372 13.20 5.29 -24.39
C GLN A 372 13.80 5.29 -25.80
N LEU A 373 13.16 5.98 -26.73
CA LEU A 373 13.66 6.18 -28.09
C LEU A 373 14.38 7.52 -28.25
N GLU A 374 13.88 8.54 -27.57
CA GLU A 374 14.40 9.92 -27.64
C GLU A 374 14.04 10.64 -26.34
N HIS A 375 14.97 11.44 -25.81
CA HIS A 375 14.72 12.35 -24.69
C HIS A 375 15.58 13.61 -24.85
N THR A 376 14.90 14.72 -24.96
CA THR A 376 15.51 16.08 -25.06
C THR A 376 14.77 16.99 -24.06
N GLU A 377 15.22 18.26 -23.96
CA GLU A 377 14.52 19.23 -23.08
C GLU A 377 13.05 19.44 -23.45
N SER A 378 12.67 19.24 -24.74
CA SER A 378 11.31 19.51 -25.24
C SER A 378 10.54 18.26 -25.69
N LEU A 379 11.16 17.09 -25.72
CA LEU A 379 10.57 15.91 -26.35
C LEU A 379 10.98 14.63 -25.63
N LEU A 380 10.00 13.79 -25.30
CA LEU A 380 10.24 12.41 -24.88
C LEU A 380 9.48 11.44 -25.79
N LYS A 381 10.15 10.36 -26.24
CA LYS A 381 9.52 9.24 -26.94
C LYS A 381 9.81 7.93 -26.20
N VAL A 382 8.76 7.19 -25.89
CA VAL A 382 8.83 5.88 -25.24
C VAL A 382 8.10 4.87 -26.10
N ALA A 383 8.69 3.70 -26.28
CA ALA A 383 8.08 2.57 -27.00
C ALA A 383 7.80 1.41 -26.05
N SER A 384 6.71 0.69 -26.35
CA SER A 384 6.35 -0.58 -25.72
C SER A 384 5.84 -1.56 -26.76
N ASP A 385 6.39 -2.76 -26.78
CA ASP A 385 5.97 -3.81 -27.72
C ASP A 385 4.78 -4.57 -27.14
N THR A 386 3.80 -4.87 -27.99
CA THR A 386 2.61 -5.66 -27.65
C THR A 386 2.33 -6.71 -28.73
N PRO A 387 1.46 -7.69 -28.49
CA PRO A 387 1.02 -8.61 -29.54
C PRO A 387 0.41 -7.97 -30.79
N LYS A 388 -0.07 -6.71 -30.68
CA LYS A 388 -0.62 -5.95 -31.82
C LYS A 388 0.42 -5.19 -32.64
N GLY A 389 1.62 -4.96 -32.09
CA GLY A 389 2.67 -4.16 -32.66
C GLY A 389 3.35 -3.28 -31.62
N THR A 390 4.24 -2.40 -32.06
CA THR A 390 4.95 -1.46 -31.18
C THR A 390 4.15 -0.19 -31.01
N TRP A 391 3.80 0.14 -29.78
CA TRP A 391 3.20 1.43 -29.44
C TRP A 391 4.30 2.44 -29.15
N ILE A 392 4.14 3.64 -29.67
CA ILE A 392 5.05 4.77 -29.42
C ILE A 392 4.25 5.93 -28.84
N ALA A 393 4.58 6.30 -27.61
CA ALA A 393 4.09 7.52 -26.98
C ALA A 393 5.10 8.64 -27.22
N THR A 394 4.65 9.77 -27.74
CA THR A 394 5.44 10.99 -27.96
C THR A 394 4.88 12.10 -27.10
N PHE A 395 5.72 12.68 -26.24
CA PHE A 395 5.38 13.77 -25.33
C PHE A 395 6.09 15.04 -25.78
N ASP A 396 5.33 16.05 -26.14
CA ASP A 396 5.81 17.43 -26.36
C ASP A 396 5.78 18.14 -25.01
N LEU A 397 6.97 18.28 -24.41
CA LEU A 397 7.11 18.79 -23.06
C LEU A 397 6.86 20.30 -22.97
N ASP A 398 7.11 21.05 -24.06
CA ASP A 398 6.83 22.50 -24.14
C ASP A 398 5.35 22.78 -24.34
N ALA A 399 4.67 21.97 -25.15
CA ALA A 399 3.24 22.13 -25.43
C ALA A 399 2.33 21.41 -24.41
N HIS A 400 2.89 20.63 -23.48
CA HIS A 400 2.17 19.78 -22.52
C HIS A 400 1.16 18.84 -23.21
N LYS A 401 1.61 18.15 -24.27
CA LYS A 401 0.76 17.28 -25.09
C LYS A 401 1.42 15.94 -25.36
N CYS A 402 0.61 14.95 -25.61
CA CYS A 402 1.11 13.67 -26.09
C CYS A 402 0.33 13.15 -27.27
N SER A 403 0.96 12.24 -28.00
CA SER A 403 0.32 11.35 -28.98
C SER A 403 0.72 9.91 -28.73
N LEU A 404 -0.13 8.99 -29.16
CA LEU A 404 0.08 7.56 -29.04
C LEU A 404 -0.18 6.90 -30.40
N GLU A 405 0.80 6.17 -30.93
CA GLU A 405 0.77 5.58 -32.25
C GLU A 405 1.12 4.09 -32.19
N LEU A 406 0.40 3.26 -32.96
CA LEU A 406 0.70 1.83 -33.16
C LEU A 406 1.43 1.67 -34.50
N GLN A 407 2.62 1.02 -34.48
CA GLN A 407 3.43 0.70 -35.65
C GLN A 407 3.52 -0.80 -35.90
#